data_d431a6b9e9d153a90b070ee7153bf4b9
#
_entry.id   d431a6b9e9d153a90b070ee7153bf4b9
#
_cell.length_a   1.000
_cell.length_b   1.000
_cell.length_c   1.000
_cell.angle_alpha   90.00
_cell.angle_beta   90.00
_cell.angle_gamma   90.00
#
_symmetry.space_group_name_H-M   'P 1'
#
loop_
_entity.id
_entity.type
_entity.pdbx_description
1 polymer ?
#
loop_
_entity_poly.entity_id
_entity_poly.type
_entity_poly.pdbx_seq_one_letter_code
_entity_poly.pdbx_strand_id
1 'polypeptide(L)'
;MNIHDKYMQRCLELAQEGWAKVAPNPMVGCVLVRDGHVIGEGFTAPAGGNHAEIEALSAAGDALGATAYVTLEPCSHAGKTGPCVQALIDAGISRAVIACEDPNPEVAGEGIKLLQDTGIEVACGLYEDQARELNKGFIKRHEQGMPWVLVKMAASLDGRTAMASGQSQWITTPAA
;
A
#
# COMPACT_ATOMS: atom_id res chain seq x y z
N MET A 1 -19.49 -1.40 12.15
CA MET A 1 -18.26 -1.69 11.37
C MET A 1 -18.46 -3.07 10.76
N ASN A 2 -18.47 -3.16 9.45
CA ASN A 2 -18.52 -4.44 8.75
C ASN A 2 -17.20 -5.19 9.00
N ILE A 3 -17.20 -6.52 8.92
CA ILE A 3 -15.99 -7.33 9.13
C ILE A 3 -14.90 -6.99 8.09
N HIS A 4 -15.30 -6.68 6.86
CA HIS A 4 -14.38 -6.26 5.80
C HIS A 4 -13.70 -4.92 6.11
N ASP A 5 -14.39 -3.98 6.76
CA ASP A 5 -13.84 -2.70 7.21
C ASP A 5 -12.66 -2.91 8.16
N LYS A 6 -12.83 -3.82 9.14
CA LYS A 6 -11.79 -4.13 10.13
C LYS A 6 -10.49 -4.60 9.47
N TYR A 7 -10.59 -5.51 8.51
CA TYR A 7 -9.40 -6.08 7.86
C TYR A 7 -8.73 -5.09 6.90
N MET A 8 -9.53 -4.29 6.17
CA MET A 8 -8.95 -3.27 5.29
C MET A 8 -8.30 -2.12 6.08
N GLN A 9 -8.88 -1.72 7.21
CA GLN A 9 -8.22 -0.76 8.11
C GLN A 9 -6.88 -1.31 8.62
N ARG A 10 -6.83 -2.60 8.97
CA ARG A 10 -5.57 -3.23 9.35
C ARG A 10 -4.53 -3.24 8.23
N CYS A 11 -4.95 -3.47 6.98
CA CYS A 11 -4.07 -3.34 5.81
C CYS A 11 -3.50 -1.92 5.68
N LEU A 12 -4.32 -0.88 5.88
CA LEU A 12 -3.87 0.51 5.82
C LEU A 12 -2.86 0.85 6.94
N GLU A 13 -3.07 0.32 8.17
CA GLU A 13 -2.11 0.45 9.27
C GLU A 13 -0.76 -0.20 8.92
N LEU A 14 -0.79 -1.44 8.42
CA LEU A 14 0.40 -2.15 7.98
C LEU A 14 1.14 -1.40 6.87
N ALA A 15 0.43 -0.86 5.88
CA ALA A 15 1.02 -0.09 4.81
C ALA A 15 1.80 1.12 5.32
N GLN A 16 1.36 1.77 6.42
CA GLN A 16 2.03 2.91 7.04
C GLN A 16 3.40 2.54 7.64
N GLU A 17 3.64 1.27 8.02
CA GLU A 17 4.95 0.80 8.48
C GLU A 17 6.04 0.95 7.40
N GLY A 18 5.63 1.00 6.13
CA GLY A 18 6.50 1.28 4.98
C GLY A 18 6.92 2.74 4.84
N TRP A 19 6.36 3.67 5.63
CA TRP A 19 6.68 5.10 5.54
C TRP A 19 8.18 5.37 5.56
N ALA A 20 8.66 6.18 4.59
CA ALA A 20 10.05 6.56 4.37
C ALA A 20 11.03 5.41 4.07
N LYS A 21 10.56 4.15 3.89
CA LYS A 21 11.42 2.97 3.69
C LYS A 21 11.28 2.35 2.30
N VAL A 22 10.10 2.45 1.69
CA VAL A 22 9.75 1.64 0.51
C VAL A 22 9.95 2.36 -0.82
N ALA A 23 10.12 3.70 -0.80
CA ALA A 23 10.27 4.47 -2.04
C ALA A 23 11.36 3.87 -2.97
N PRO A 24 11.12 3.80 -4.28
CA PRO A 24 10.00 4.40 -5.05
C PRO A 24 8.72 3.56 -5.11
N ASN A 25 8.69 2.39 -4.44
CA ASN A 25 7.52 1.52 -4.42
C ASN A 25 6.36 2.13 -3.60
N PRO A 26 5.10 1.78 -3.90
CA PRO A 26 3.98 2.18 -3.08
C PRO A 26 3.99 1.49 -1.73
N MET A 27 3.41 2.15 -0.73
CA MET A 27 3.12 1.57 0.57
C MET A 27 1.88 0.70 0.45
N VAL A 28 2.07 -0.62 0.55
CA VAL A 28 0.98 -1.60 0.47
C VAL A 28 0.96 -2.41 1.74
N GLY A 29 -0.24 -2.74 2.22
CA GLY A 29 -0.47 -3.69 3.30
C GLY A 29 -1.37 -4.81 2.82
N CYS A 30 -1.12 -6.01 3.31
CA CYS A 30 -1.89 -7.21 3.01
C CYS A 30 -2.25 -7.98 4.30
N VAL A 31 -3.50 -8.43 4.38
CA VAL A 31 -3.98 -9.29 5.46
C VAL A 31 -4.70 -10.49 4.85
N LEU A 32 -4.28 -11.69 5.23
CA LEU A 32 -4.91 -12.94 4.84
C LEU A 32 -5.82 -13.43 5.98
N VAL A 33 -7.06 -13.74 5.64
CA VAL A 33 -8.08 -14.13 6.61
C VAL A 33 -8.72 -15.45 6.18
N ARG A 34 -8.82 -16.41 7.11
CA ARG A 34 -9.55 -17.67 6.93
C ARG A 34 -10.41 -17.93 8.16
N ASP A 35 -11.68 -18.28 7.96
CA ASP A 35 -12.65 -18.57 9.01
C ASP A 35 -12.78 -17.45 10.07
N GLY A 36 -12.69 -16.19 9.61
CA GLY A 36 -12.75 -15.00 10.47
C GLY A 36 -11.47 -14.69 11.27
N HIS A 37 -10.41 -15.48 11.08
CA HIS A 37 -9.13 -15.30 11.76
C HIS A 37 -8.06 -14.80 10.80
N VAL A 38 -7.25 -13.84 11.24
CA VAL A 38 -6.05 -13.41 10.52
C VAL A 38 -5.02 -14.53 10.60
N ILE A 39 -4.57 -15.01 9.44
CA ILE A 39 -3.58 -16.09 9.31
C ILE A 39 -2.22 -15.59 8.83
N GLY A 40 -2.17 -14.40 8.22
CA GLY A 40 -0.93 -13.77 7.78
C GLY A 40 -1.12 -12.29 7.55
N GLU A 41 -0.09 -11.52 7.83
CA GLU A 41 -0.03 -10.07 7.63
C GLU A 41 1.30 -9.70 6.98
N GLY A 42 1.29 -8.68 6.14
CA GLY A 42 2.50 -8.17 5.50
C GLY A 42 2.35 -6.74 5.03
N PHE A 43 3.48 -6.09 4.84
CA PHE A 43 3.56 -4.77 4.20
C PHE A 43 4.77 -4.73 3.27
N THR A 44 4.78 -3.80 2.32
CA THR A 44 5.87 -3.67 1.34
C THR A 44 7.22 -3.50 2.05
N ALA A 45 8.15 -4.39 1.80
CA ALA A 45 9.52 -4.30 2.29
C ALA A 45 10.28 -3.14 1.60
N PRO A 46 11.43 -2.70 2.13
CA PRO A 46 12.30 -1.74 1.46
C PRO A 46 12.59 -2.12 0.01
N ALA A 47 12.87 -1.13 -0.84
CA ALA A 47 13.02 -1.29 -2.29
C ALA A 47 13.97 -2.45 -2.64
N GLY A 48 13.48 -3.41 -3.41
CA GLY A 48 14.16 -4.66 -3.78
C GLY A 48 13.80 -5.87 -2.90
N GLY A 49 13.05 -5.69 -1.83
CA GLY A 49 12.45 -6.74 -1.02
C GLY A 49 11.08 -7.18 -1.51
N ASN A 50 10.41 -7.99 -0.70
CA ASN A 50 9.10 -8.56 -1.03
C ASN A 50 7.98 -7.52 -1.00
N HIS A 51 6.94 -7.77 -1.78
CA HIS A 51 5.68 -7.04 -1.70
C HIS A 51 4.84 -7.55 -0.51
N ALA A 52 3.85 -6.77 -0.11
CA ALA A 52 3.00 -7.04 1.05
C ALA A 52 2.32 -8.42 0.99
N GLU A 53 1.87 -8.83 -0.20
CA GLU A 53 1.21 -10.10 -0.43
C GLU A 53 2.14 -11.27 -0.17
N ILE A 54 3.39 -11.17 -0.62
CA ILE A 54 4.42 -12.21 -0.42
C ILE A 54 4.79 -12.34 1.06
N GLU A 55 4.92 -11.21 1.77
CA GLU A 55 5.14 -11.20 3.21
C GLU A 55 3.97 -11.84 3.97
N ALA A 56 2.74 -11.49 3.60
CA ALA A 56 1.54 -12.06 4.21
C ALA A 56 1.40 -13.56 3.94
N LEU A 57 1.67 -14.02 2.72
CA LEU A 57 1.68 -15.44 2.36
C LEU A 57 2.75 -16.21 3.12
N SER A 58 3.96 -15.63 3.24
CA SER A 58 5.05 -16.23 4.03
C SER A 58 4.70 -16.38 5.50
N ALA A 59 4.01 -15.39 6.08
CA ALA A 59 3.55 -15.43 7.47
C ALA A 59 2.42 -16.45 7.69
N ALA A 60 1.53 -16.61 6.71
CA ALA A 60 0.41 -17.57 6.78
C ALA A 60 0.86 -19.01 6.67
N GLY A 61 1.89 -19.30 5.90
CA GLY A 61 2.33 -20.65 5.52
C GLY A 61 1.34 -21.34 4.56
N ASP A 62 0.10 -21.57 4.99
CA ASP A 62 -1.00 -22.13 4.17
C ASP A 62 -2.13 -21.10 4.08
N ALA A 63 -2.45 -20.67 2.85
CA ALA A 63 -3.49 -19.69 2.56
C ALA A 63 -4.66 -20.25 1.73
N LEU A 64 -4.74 -21.58 1.59
CA LEU A 64 -5.81 -22.23 0.83
C LEU A 64 -7.20 -21.80 1.36
N GLY A 65 -8.06 -21.32 0.45
CA GLY A 65 -9.42 -20.86 0.78
C GLY A 65 -9.51 -19.53 1.51
N ALA A 66 -8.37 -18.86 1.79
CA ALA A 66 -8.36 -17.57 2.49
C ALA A 66 -8.94 -16.43 1.64
N THR A 67 -9.34 -15.35 2.31
CA THR A 67 -9.61 -14.04 1.71
C THR A 67 -8.37 -13.16 1.88
N ALA A 68 -7.86 -12.60 0.79
CA ALA A 68 -6.80 -11.61 0.81
C ALA A 68 -7.39 -10.19 0.81
N TYR A 69 -7.01 -9.35 1.76
CA TYR A 69 -7.27 -7.92 1.78
C TYR A 69 -5.98 -7.19 1.42
N VAL A 70 -6.02 -6.29 0.45
CA VAL A 70 -4.83 -5.58 -0.06
C VAL A 70 -5.17 -4.12 -0.34
N THR A 71 -4.30 -3.21 0.06
CA THR A 71 -4.55 -1.77 -0.13
C THR A 71 -4.35 -1.27 -1.55
N LEU A 72 -3.68 -2.04 -2.41
CA LEU A 72 -3.46 -1.73 -3.82
C LEU A 72 -3.59 -3.02 -4.64
N GLU A 73 -4.00 -2.91 -5.90
CA GLU A 73 -4.08 -4.03 -6.83
C GLU A 73 -2.77 -4.84 -6.86
N PRO A 74 -2.81 -6.17 -6.70
CA PRO A 74 -1.65 -7.03 -6.82
C PRO A 74 -1.00 -6.96 -8.20
N CYS A 75 0.32 -6.81 -8.25
CA CYS A 75 1.02 -6.67 -9.52
C CYS A 75 0.91 -7.95 -10.39
N SER A 76 0.72 -7.73 -11.71
CA SER A 76 0.59 -8.77 -12.73
C SER A 76 1.89 -9.01 -13.53
N HIS A 77 2.85 -8.08 -13.47
CA HIS A 77 4.11 -8.17 -14.20
C HIS A 77 5.23 -8.76 -13.36
N ALA A 78 6.16 -9.43 -14.00
CA ALA A 78 7.39 -9.94 -13.36
C ALA A 78 8.37 -8.77 -13.17
N GLY A 79 8.56 -8.37 -11.92
CA GLY A 79 9.63 -7.46 -11.52
C GLY A 79 10.89 -8.24 -11.12
N LYS A 80 11.54 -7.84 -10.02
CA LYS A 80 12.64 -8.60 -9.39
C LYS A 80 12.16 -9.87 -8.69
N THR A 81 10.91 -9.89 -8.28
CA THR A 81 10.15 -11.04 -7.77
C THR A 81 9.05 -11.40 -8.76
N GLY A 82 8.53 -12.61 -8.69
CA GLY A 82 7.38 -13.02 -9.51
C GLY A 82 6.13 -12.15 -9.22
N PRO A 83 5.12 -12.15 -10.11
CA PRO A 83 3.89 -11.39 -9.93
C PRO A 83 3.17 -11.79 -8.65
N CYS A 84 2.74 -10.80 -7.85
CA CYS A 84 1.97 -11.07 -6.62
C CYS A 84 0.64 -11.76 -6.91
N VAL A 85 0.00 -11.43 -8.03
CA VAL A 85 -1.22 -12.09 -8.47
C VAL A 85 -1.03 -13.60 -8.64
N GLN A 86 0.08 -14.03 -9.23
CA GLN A 86 0.37 -15.46 -9.41
C GLN A 86 0.60 -16.14 -8.05
N ALA A 87 1.34 -15.50 -7.14
CA ALA A 87 1.56 -16.07 -5.82
C ALA A 87 0.24 -16.25 -5.02
N LEU A 88 -0.70 -15.32 -5.14
CA LEU A 88 -2.02 -15.44 -4.52
C LEU A 88 -2.85 -16.57 -5.14
N ILE A 89 -2.79 -16.73 -6.48
CA ILE A 89 -3.45 -17.83 -7.21
C ILE A 89 -2.86 -19.18 -6.77
N ASP A 90 -1.55 -19.30 -6.77
CA ASP A 90 -0.84 -20.54 -6.42
C ASP A 90 -1.09 -20.93 -4.94
N ALA A 91 -1.26 -19.94 -4.06
CA ALA A 91 -1.65 -20.16 -2.67
C ALA A 91 -3.11 -20.58 -2.50
N GLY A 92 -3.91 -20.54 -3.55
CA GLY A 92 -5.30 -21.02 -3.55
C GLY A 92 -6.25 -20.14 -2.74
N ILE A 93 -6.05 -18.83 -2.71
CA ILE A 93 -7.03 -17.93 -2.07
C ILE A 93 -8.39 -18.05 -2.77
N SER A 94 -9.49 -17.88 -2.03
CA SER A 94 -10.86 -17.93 -2.58
C SER A 94 -11.41 -16.57 -2.96
N ARG A 95 -10.88 -15.50 -2.35
CA ARG A 95 -11.39 -14.14 -2.53
C ARG A 95 -10.28 -13.11 -2.35
N ALA A 96 -10.36 -12.02 -3.11
CA ALA A 96 -9.54 -10.81 -2.92
C ALA A 96 -10.43 -9.58 -2.69
N VAL A 97 -10.10 -8.78 -1.69
CA VAL A 97 -10.73 -7.47 -1.42
C VAL A 97 -9.63 -6.42 -1.56
N ILE A 98 -9.75 -5.59 -2.57
CA ILE A 98 -8.73 -4.63 -3.00
C ILE A 98 -9.25 -3.21 -2.71
N ALA A 99 -8.43 -2.36 -2.09
CA ALA A 99 -8.85 -1.00 -1.80
C ALA A 99 -8.90 -0.13 -3.06
N CYS A 100 -7.85 -0.14 -3.89
CA CYS A 100 -7.84 0.62 -5.14
C CYS A 100 -7.08 -0.11 -6.25
N GLU A 101 -7.46 0.17 -7.48
CA GLU A 101 -6.76 -0.26 -8.69
C GLU A 101 -5.40 0.45 -8.78
N ASP A 102 -4.40 -0.22 -9.36
CA ASP A 102 -3.09 0.38 -9.59
C ASP A 102 -3.18 1.39 -10.75
N PRO A 103 -2.81 2.66 -10.55
CA PRO A 103 -2.83 3.67 -11.61
C PRO A 103 -1.72 3.49 -12.66
N ASN A 104 -0.78 2.55 -12.44
CA ASN A 104 0.26 2.25 -13.41
C ASN A 104 -0.34 1.57 -14.64
N PRO A 105 -0.25 2.15 -15.87
CA PRO A 105 -0.80 1.54 -17.07
C PRO A 105 -0.31 0.12 -17.39
N GLU A 106 0.83 -0.29 -16.83
CA GLU A 106 1.37 -1.65 -16.97
C GLU A 106 0.67 -2.68 -16.06
N VAL A 107 -0.16 -2.21 -15.11
CA VAL A 107 -0.89 -3.06 -14.15
C VAL A 107 -2.39 -2.86 -14.33
N ALA A 108 -2.88 -1.66 -14.17
CA ALA A 108 -4.24 -1.10 -14.34
C ALA A 108 -5.35 -2.12 -14.69
N GLY A 109 -5.85 -2.83 -13.69
CA GLY A 109 -6.93 -3.82 -13.83
C GLY A 109 -6.50 -5.22 -14.30
N GLU A 110 -5.26 -5.42 -14.77
CA GLU A 110 -4.79 -6.72 -15.23
C GLU A 110 -4.64 -7.73 -14.07
N GLY A 111 -4.21 -7.29 -12.90
CA GLY A 111 -4.13 -8.13 -11.70
C GLY A 111 -5.52 -8.59 -11.24
N ILE A 112 -6.48 -7.67 -11.20
CA ILE A 112 -7.88 -7.95 -10.87
C ILE A 112 -8.45 -8.96 -11.86
N LYS A 113 -8.26 -8.73 -13.16
CA LYS A 113 -8.73 -9.61 -14.22
C LYS A 113 -8.15 -11.02 -14.12
N LEU A 114 -6.84 -11.15 -13.89
CA LEU A 114 -6.20 -12.45 -13.74
C LEU A 114 -6.75 -13.23 -12.54
N LEU A 115 -7.03 -12.57 -11.41
CA LEU A 115 -7.69 -13.22 -10.27
C LEU A 115 -9.09 -13.73 -10.65
N GLN A 116 -9.89 -12.89 -11.33
CA GLN A 116 -11.24 -13.26 -11.78
C GLN A 116 -11.25 -14.40 -12.80
N ASP A 117 -10.33 -14.38 -13.76
CA ASP A 117 -10.20 -15.40 -14.80
C ASP A 117 -9.86 -16.80 -14.22
N THR A 118 -9.24 -16.84 -13.02
CA THR A 118 -8.97 -18.08 -12.27
C THR A 118 -10.08 -18.48 -11.31
N GLY A 119 -11.20 -17.74 -11.29
CA GLY A 119 -12.37 -18.05 -10.45
C GLY A 119 -12.29 -17.49 -9.03
N ILE A 120 -11.31 -16.64 -8.72
CA ILE A 120 -11.21 -15.95 -7.44
C ILE A 120 -12.23 -14.79 -7.43
N GLU A 121 -13.05 -14.73 -6.37
CA GLU A 121 -13.99 -13.63 -6.20
C GLU A 121 -13.22 -12.33 -5.89
N VAL A 122 -13.45 -11.24 -6.65
CA VAL A 122 -12.77 -9.96 -6.43
C VAL A 122 -13.78 -8.86 -6.14
N ALA A 123 -13.54 -8.11 -5.06
CA ALA A 123 -14.20 -6.84 -4.73
C ALA A 123 -13.14 -5.73 -4.69
N CYS A 124 -13.42 -4.60 -5.36
CA CYS A 124 -12.52 -3.44 -5.38
C CYS A 124 -13.26 -2.17 -4.94
N GLY A 125 -12.54 -1.22 -4.33
CA GLY A 125 -13.07 0.09 -3.91
C GLY A 125 -13.29 0.25 -2.41
N LEU A 126 -13.01 -0.77 -1.59
CA LEU A 126 -13.18 -0.66 -0.14
C LEU A 126 -12.04 0.18 0.47
N TYR A 127 -12.37 1.36 1.03
CA TYR A 127 -11.40 2.34 1.57
C TYR A 127 -10.46 2.92 0.50
N GLU A 128 -10.95 3.06 -0.73
CA GLU A 128 -10.18 3.57 -1.87
C GLU A 128 -9.54 4.93 -1.58
N ASP A 129 -10.31 5.90 -1.07
CA ASP A 129 -9.80 7.25 -0.79
C ASP A 129 -8.61 7.24 0.19
N GLN A 130 -8.67 6.40 1.23
CA GLN A 130 -7.59 6.28 2.21
C GLN A 130 -6.34 5.62 1.62
N ALA A 131 -6.51 4.59 0.80
CA ALA A 131 -5.41 3.91 0.11
C ALA A 131 -4.72 4.85 -0.90
N ARG A 132 -5.51 5.65 -1.62
CA ARG A 132 -5.01 6.67 -2.55
C ARG A 132 -4.28 7.80 -1.83
N GLU A 133 -4.83 8.32 -0.73
CA GLU A 133 -4.16 9.36 0.07
C GLU A 133 -2.82 8.88 0.64
N LEU A 134 -2.77 7.62 1.11
CA LEU A 134 -1.54 7.00 1.59
C LEU A 134 -0.45 6.98 0.51
N ASN A 135 -0.81 6.74 -0.74
CA ASN A 135 0.08 6.60 -1.88
C ASN A 135 0.01 7.81 -2.87
N LYS A 136 -0.43 8.99 -2.42
CA LYS A 136 -0.68 10.16 -3.29
C LYS A 136 0.48 10.56 -4.19
N GLY A 137 1.72 10.36 -3.75
CA GLY A 137 2.91 10.62 -4.58
C GLY A 137 3.06 9.63 -5.73
N PHE A 138 2.84 8.34 -5.47
CA PHE A 138 2.83 7.27 -6.46
C PHE A 138 1.65 7.47 -7.44
N ILE A 139 0.45 7.67 -6.93
CA ILE A 139 -0.78 7.90 -7.70
C ILE A 139 -0.59 9.09 -8.66
N LYS A 140 -0.19 10.25 -8.12
CA LYS A 140 0.00 11.47 -8.93
C LYS A 140 1.03 11.30 -10.04
N ARG A 141 2.11 10.57 -9.75
CA ARG A 141 3.14 10.27 -10.75
C ARG A 141 2.59 9.49 -11.94
N HIS A 142 1.79 8.45 -11.69
CA HIS A 142 1.26 7.60 -12.74
C HIS A 142 0.08 8.24 -13.49
N GLU A 143 -0.83 8.92 -12.78
CA GLU A 143 -2.00 9.55 -13.40
C GLU A 143 -1.69 10.86 -14.13
N GLN A 144 -0.72 11.65 -13.62
CA GLN A 144 -0.47 13.02 -14.10
C GLN A 144 0.95 13.25 -14.63
N GLY A 145 1.85 12.28 -14.50
CA GLY A 145 3.27 12.42 -14.86
C GLY A 145 4.03 13.43 -13.98
N MET A 146 3.48 13.83 -12.83
CA MET A 146 4.03 14.88 -11.97
C MET A 146 4.41 14.35 -10.59
N PRO A 147 5.48 14.89 -9.96
CA PRO A 147 5.80 14.54 -8.58
C PRO A 147 4.78 15.16 -7.60
N TRP A 148 4.61 14.52 -6.45
CA TRP A 148 3.99 15.15 -5.29
C TRP A 148 5.04 16.03 -4.60
N VAL A 149 4.73 17.32 -4.43
CA VAL A 149 5.61 18.28 -3.75
C VAL A 149 5.03 18.63 -2.40
N LEU A 150 5.77 18.35 -1.34
CA LEU A 150 5.47 18.77 0.02
C LEU A 150 6.48 19.84 0.44
N VAL A 151 5.99 21.03 0.75
CA VAL A 151 6.81 22.13 1.27
C VAL A 151 6.56 22.27 2.77
N LYS A 152 7.57 21.98 3.61
CA LYS A 152 7.54 22.26 5.04
C LYS A 152 8.27 23.59 5.27
N MET A 153 7.57 24.56 5.83
CA MET A 153 8.13 25.85 6.20
C MET A 153 8.03 26.03 7.72
N ALA A 154 9.09 26.51 8.34
CA ALA A 154 9.08 26.99 9.72
C ALA A 154 9.28 28.52 9.71
N ALA A 155 8.41 29.23 10.38
CA ALA A 155 8.46 30.69 10.46
C ALA A 155 8.05 31.18 11.85
N SER A 156 8.50 32.35 12.24
CA SER A 156 7.99 33.08 13.42
C SER A 156 6.56 33.56 13.18
N LEU A 157 5.91 34.06 14.23
CA LEU A 157 4.51 34.52 14.16
C LEU A 157 4.32 35.68 13.15
N ASP A 158 5.36 36.49 12.91
CA ASP A 158 5.40 37.54 11.90
C ASP A 158 5.89 37.07 10.52
N GLY A 159 5.96 35.74 10.30
CA GLY A 159 6.23 35.12 9.00
C GLY A 159 7.71 35.10 8.59
N ARG A 160 8.65 35.38 9.50
CA ARG A 160 10.08 35.40 9.19
C ARG A 160 10.66 33.99 9.31
N THR A 161 11.51 33.63 8.34
CA THR A 161 12.23 32.35 8.32
C THR A 161 13.65 32.43 8.90
N ALA A 162 14.14 33.66 9.19
CA ALA A 162 15.43 33.91 9.77
C ALA A 162 15.42 35.26 10.50
N MET A 163 16.39 35.48 11.38
CA MET A 163 16.68 36.80 11.97
C MET A 163 17.31 37.73 10.94
N ALA A 164 17.35 39.04 11.22
CA ALA A 164 18.01 40.03 10.36
C ALA A 164 19.51 39.72 10.12
N SER A 165 20.14 38.99 11.02
CA SER A 165 21.53 38.50 10.91
C SER A 165 21.67 37.30 9.92
N GLY A 166 20.55 36.74 9.39
CA GLY A 166 20.54 35.52 8.60
C GLY A 166 20.56 34.23 9.41
N GLN A 167 20.62 34.29 10.72
CA GLN A 167 20.53 33.10 11.57
C GLN A 167 19.11 32.54 11.55
N SER A 168 19.00 31.25 11.22
CA SER A 168 17.74 30.51 11.13
C SER A 168 17.78 29.26 12.00
N GLN A 169 18.10 29.42 13.29
CA GLN A 169 18.17 28.27 14.20
C GLN A 169 17.15 28.37 15.32
N TRP A 170 16.55 27.22 15.60
CA TRP A 170 15.63 26.93 16.69
C TRP A 170 14.33 27.75 16.66
N ILE A 171 13.69 27.81 15.48
CA ILE A 171 12.29 28.28 15.36
C ILE A 171 11.35 27.29 16.03
N THR A 172 11.73 25.98 16.08
CA THR A 172 11.02 24.91 16.75
C THR A 172 11.92 24.18 17.75
N THR A 173 11.33 23.41 18.67
CA THR A 173 12.07 22.60 19.64
C THR A 173 12.69 21.36 18.97
N PRO A 174 13.68 20.67 19.60
CA PRO A 174 14.26 19.43 19.11
C PRO A 174 13.24 18.28 18.92
N ALA A 175 12.06 18.41 19.52
CA ALA A 175 10.98 17.42 19.42
C ALA A 175 9.98 17.71 18.30
N ALA A 176 10.18 18.77 17.51
CA ALA A 176 9.24 19.21 16.46
C ALA A 176 9.65 18.79 15.03
#